data_7d3bde533346dc0e084cf24a380d8a6e
#
_entry.id   7d3bde533346dc0e084cf24a380d8a6e
#
_cell.length_a   1.000
_cell.length_b   1.000
_cell.length_c   1.000
_cell.angle_alpha   90.00
_cell.angle_beta   90.00
_cell.angle_gamma   90.00
#
_symmetry.space_group_name_H-M   'P 1'
#
loop_
_entity.id
_entity.type
_entity.pdbx_description
1 polymer ?
#
loop_
_entity_poly.entity_id
_entity_poly.type
_entity_poly.pdbx_seq_one_letter_code
_entity_poly.pdbx_strand_id
1 'polypeptide(L)'
;MKYPIGIQSFESLRKENYVYVDKTEMVYELAERGKYYFLSRPRRFGKSLLVSTIEAYFSGRKDLFKGLAIDELEKDWECHPILHLDLNTERYNTVDSLTDKLEANLNDWEQLYGKNPVAKSFATRFEYVIRYAYEKTGHPVVILVDEYDKPMLQAIGNEELQNEYRGILKGFYGALKSQDRYIRFALLTGVTKFGKVSVFSDLNNLQDLSMDARYQALCGMTEGEVVRYFGEPIRALAIKNKLSEEETLARLKKRYDGYHFVENGIGIYNPFSLLNTFERLQFGSYWFETGTPSYLVELLKRDDYVLPHLTEEVSTADVLNSIDVVSNNPISVLYQSGYLTIKDYNAEFGEYRLGFPNEEVEEGFLRYLLPYYTGLHDVTTPFSMSQFIGDLRSGRPEQFMQRIASLFSDTDYKIVGNSELYFQNAFYLVAKMMGFYTKVERTTSNGRMDLTIETKDYVYIVEFKLDGSADVALQQINEKGYDKPFLMDERHLYKIGVNFSLEKRCIDAWRIEPAPSVGAYNKQ
;
A
#
# COMPACT_ATOMS: atom_id res chain seq x y z
N MET A 1 20.81 18.42 -6.84
CA MET A 1 19.34 18.56 -6.62
C MET A 1 19.05 18.21 -5.17
N LYS A 2 18.13 18.92 -4.49
CA LYS A 2 17.70 18.59 -3.12
C LYS A 2 16.36 17.87 -3.18
N TYR A 3 16.25 16.71 -2.54
CA TYR A 3 15.00 15.92 -2.54
C TYR A 3 14.21 16.15 -1.25
N PRO A 4 12.88 16.42 -1.33
CA PRO A 4 12.05 16.72 -0.16
C PRO A 4 11.62 15.45 0.58
N ILE A 5 12.58 14.60 0.96
CA ILE A 5 12.30 13.35 1.67
C ILE A 5 11.79 13.68 3.08
N GLY A 6 10.50 13.39 3.33
CA GLY A 6 9.86 13.68 4.61
C GLY A 6 9.44 15.14 4.83
N ILE A 7 9.63 16.02 3.86
CA ILE A 7 9.20 17.43 3.95
C ILE A 7 7.75 17.53 3.49
N GLN A 8 6.89 18.03 4.37
CA GLN A 8 5.45 18.20 4.14
C GLN A 8 5.07 19.68 3.94
N SER A 9 5.90 20.61 4.35
CA SER A 9 5.68 22.06 4.22
C SER A 9 6.03 22.54 2.82
N PHE A 10 5.03 23.02 2.06
CA PHE A 10 5.24 23.64 0.76
C PHE A 10 6.12 24.88 0.84
N GLU A 11 5.93 25.71 1.89
CA GLU A 11 6.74 26.89 2.13
C GLU A 11 8.22 26.56 2.30
N SER A 12 8.54 25.58 3.17
CA SER A 12 9.92 25.13 3.37
C SER A 12 10.52 24.57 2.08
N LEU A 13 9.74 23.78 1.36
CA LEU A 13 10.16 23.18 0.10
C LEU A 13 10.55 24.26 -0.92
N ARG A 14 9.73 25.31 -1.07
CA ARG A 14 9.97 26.40 -2.02
C ARG A 14 11.12 27.33 -1.58
N LYS A 15 11.17 27.70 -0.31
CA LYS A 15 12.22 28.60 0.23
C LYS A 15 13.62 27.99 0.22
N GLU A 16 13.71 26.68 0.44
CA GLU A 16 14.99 25.98 0.51
C GLU A 16 15.41 25.33 -0.82
N ASN A 17 14.67 25.60 -1.91
CA ASN A 17 14.92 25.12 -3.26
C ASN A 17 15.00 23.59 -3.39
N TYR A 18 14.08 22.86 -2.75
CA TYR A 18 13.87 21.45 -3.02
C TYR A 18 13.16 21.25 -4.36
N VAL A 19 13.36 20.10 -4.97
CA VAL A 19 12.61 19.75 -6.18
C VAL A 19 11.11 19.64 -5.85
N TYR A 20 10.29 20.28 -6.66
CA TYR A 20 8.83 20.21 -6.58
C TYR A 20 8.28 19.77 -7.93
N VAL A 21 7.59 18.63 -7.94
CA VAL A 21 6.82 18.20 -9.11
C VAL A 21 5.50 18.97 -9.11
N ASP A 22 5.36 19.86 -10.05
CA ASP A 22 4.28 20.84 -10.08
C ASP A 22 2.91 20.19 -10.33
N LYS A 23 2.01 20.34 -9.36
CA LYS A 23 0.60 19.90 -9.39
C LYS A 23 -0.37 21.08 -9.26
N THR A 24 0.16 22.31 -9.34
CA THR A 24 -0.61 23.51 -8.98
C THR A 24 -1.71 23.85 -9.97
N GLU A 25 -1.62 23.38 -11.23
CA GLU A 25 -2.73 23.48 -12.18
C GLU A 25 -3.97 22.74 -11.65
N MET A 26 -3.81 21.51 -11.16
CA MET A 26 -4.92 20.74 -10.56
C MET A 26 -5.43 21.37 -9.26
N VAL A 27 -4.55 22.02 -8.48
CA VAL A 27 -4.97 22.78 -7.28
C VAL A 27 -5.87 23.95 -7.68
N TYR A 28 -5.51 24.71 -8.71
CA TYR A 28 -6.32 25.79 -9.26
C TYR A 28 -7.69 25.27 -9.75
N GLU A 29 -7.68 24.18 -10.52
CA GLU A 29 -8.93 23.56 -10.99
C GLU A 29 -9.84 23.12 -9.83
N LEU A 30 -9.32 22.55 -8.76
CA LEU A 30 -10.10 22.18 -7.57
C LEU A 30 -10.72 23.42 -6.92
N ALA A 31 -9.95 24.50 -6.78
CA ALA A 31 -10.43 25.75 -6.20
C ALA A 31 -11.55 26.38 -6.99
N GLU A 32 -11.51 26.28 -8.34
CA GLU A 32 -12.50 26.91 -9.23
C GLU A 32 -13.75 26.04 -9.48
N ARG A 33 -13.61 24.70 -9.47
CA ARG A 33 -14.71 23.80 -9.90
C ARG A 33 -15.67 23.37 -8.81
N GLY A 34 -15.28 23.46 -7.55
CA GLY A 34 -16.10 22.94 -6.47
C GLY A 34 -15.71 23.45 -5.11
N LYS A 35 -16.26 22.82 -4.06
CA LYS A 35 -16.16 23.33 -2.71
C LYS A 35 -15.76 22.27 -1.68
N TYR A 36 -16.34 21.08 -1.75
CA TYR A 36 -16.14 20.02 -0.76
C TYR A 36 -15.50 18.81 -1.41
N TYR A 37 -14.32 18.47 -0.97
CA TYR A 37 -13.52 17.39 -1.56
C TYR A 37 -13.05 16.41 -0.52
N PHE A 38 -13.00 15.16 -0.95
CA PHE A 38 -12.41 14.05 -0.20
C PHE A 38 -11.34 13.38 -1.05
N LEU A 39 -10.19 13.06 -0.44
CA LEU A 39 -9.10 12.36 -1.12
C LEU A 39 -8.49 11.29 -0.22
N SER A 40 -8.61 10.03 -0.60
CA SER A 40 -7.77 8.97 -0.03
C SER A 40 -6.64 8.60 -0.98
N ARG A 41 -5.44 8.44 -0.41
CA ARG A 41 -4.24 7.94 -1.11
C ARG A 41 -3.39 7.16 -0.11
N PRO A 42 -2.64 6.15 -0.55
CA PRO A 42 -1.72 5.43 0.31
C PRO A 42 -0.76 6.38 1.05
N ARG A 43 -0.13 5.89 2.10
CA ARG A 43 0.90 6.64 2.82
C ARG A 43 2.05 7.05 1.88
N ARG A 44 2.67 8.19 2.14
CA ARG A 44 3.86 8.69 1.41
C ARG A 44 3.60 9.10 -0.04
N PHE A 45 2.35 9.36 -0.42
CA PHE A 45 1.98 9.87 -1.75
C PHE A 45 1.98 11.40 -1.85
N GLY A 46 2.23 12.12 -0.76
CA GLY A 46 2.30 13.60 -0.77
C GLY A 46 0.99 14.30 -0.41
N LYS A 47 0.04 13.63 0.27
CA LYS A 47 -1.23 14.24 0.76
C LYS A 47 -0.99 15.48 1.61
N SER A 48 -0.17 15.38 2.64
CA SER A 48 0.12 16.51 3.54
C SER A 48 0.84 17.66 2.80
N LEU A 49 1.67 17.37 1.80
CA LEU A 49 2.25 18.39 0.93
C LEU A 49 1.17 19.09 0.08
N LEU A 50 0.21 18.34 -0.44
CA LEU A 50 -0.94 18.89 -1.16
C LEU A 50 -1.77 19.79 -0.24
N VAL A 51 -2.08 19.35 0.99
CA VAL A 51 -2.78 20.17 2.00
C VAL A 51 -2.01 21.47 2.26
N SER A 52 -0.70 21.39 2.51
CA SER A 52 0.16 22.57 2.70
C SER A 52 0.26 23.48 1.47
N THR A 53 0.19 22.92 0.25
CA THR A 53 0.16 23.70 -0.99
C THR A 53 -1.16 24.47 -1.11
N ILE A 54 -2.29 23.85 -0.81
CA ILE A 54 -3.62 24.46 -0.82
C ILE A 54 -3.72 25.53 0.28
N GLU A 55 -3.17 25.26 1.45
CA GLU A 55 -3.07 26.24 2.55
C GLU A 55 -2.31 27.49 2.12
N ALA A 56 -1.15 27.34 1.49
CA ALA A 56 -0.35 28.45 0.98
C ALA A 56 -1.10 29.23 -0.13
N TYR A 57 -1.83 28.53 -1.00
CA TYR A 57 -2.62 29.15 -2.05
C TYR A 57 -3.73 30.05 -1.49
N PHE A 58 -4.59 29.51 -0.62
CA PHE A 58 -5.66 30.29 -0.01
C PHE A 58 -5.20 31.30 1.06
N SER A 59 -3.93 31.22 1.50
CA SER A 59 -3.29 32.27 2.29
C SER A 59 -2.76 33.43 1.44
N GLY A 60 -2.98 33.42 0.12
CA GLY A 60 -2.51 34.47 -0.80
C GLY A 60 -0.97 34.54 -0.95
N ARG A 61 -0.23 33.44 -0.65
CA ARG A 61 1.23 33.38 -0.69
C ARG A 61 1.78 33.27 -2.10
N LYS A 62 1.44 34.24 -2.97
CA LYS A 62 1.90 34.31 -4.37
C LYS A 62 3.42 34.11 -4.52
N ASP A 63 4.20 34.61 -3.55
CA ASP A 63 5.65 34.49 -3.52
C ASP A 63 6.16 33.06 -3.65
N LEU A 64 5.43 32.09 -3.10
CA LEU A 64 5.78 30.66 -3.10
C LEU A 64 5.44 29.96 -4.45
N PHE A 65 4.54 30.52 -5.22
CA PHE A 65 4.05 29.91 -6.48
C PHE A 65 4.77 30.42 -7.72
N LYS A 66 5.67 31.36 -7.57
CA LYS A 66 6.40 31.95 -8.70
C LYS A 66 7.05 30.87 -9.59
N GLY A 67 6.70 30.89 -10.88
CA GLY A 67 7.21 29.96 -11.89
C GLY A 67 6.55 28.57 -11.87
N LEU A 68 5.45 28.38 -11.14
CA LEU A 68 4.58 27.21 -11.20
C LEU A 68 3.37 27.49 -12.08
N ALA A 69 2.68 26.46 -12.54
CA ALA A 69 1.54 26.58 -13.45
C ALA A 69 0.46 27.55 -12.94
N ILE A 70 0.14 27.51 -11.67
CA ILE A 70 -0.87 28.37 -11.05
C ILE A 70 -0.51 29.87 -11.08
N ASP A 71 0.77 30.24 -11.16
CA ASP A 71 1.21 31.64 -11.21
C ASP A 71 0.71 32.36 -12.48
N GLU A 72 0.52 31.59 -13.56
CA GLU A 72 -0.05 32.08 -14.81
C GLU A 72 -1.59 32.06 -14.82
N LEU A 73 -2.21 31.18 -14.05
CA LEU A 73 -3.65 30.97 -14.00
C LEU A 73 -4.35 31.91 -13.02
N GLU A 74 -3.82 32.01 -11.79
CA GLU A 74 -4.41 32.81 -10.72
C GLU A 74 -4.01 34.30 -10.84
N LYS A 75 -5.00 35.20 -10.75
CA LYS A 75 -4.78 36.65 -10.87
C LYS A 75 -5.03 37.39 -9.57
N ASP A 76 -5.97 36.94 -8.76
CA ASP A 76 -6.50 37.71 -7.65
C ASP A 76 -5.79 37.43 -6.32
N TRP A 77 -5.32 36.18 -6.11
CA TRP A 77 -4.57 35.75 -4.92
C TRP A 77 -5.24 36.16 -3.61
N GLU A 78 -6.56 35.92 -3.53
CA GLU A 78 -7.35 36.26 -2.35
C GLU A 78 -6.87 35.51 -1.11
N CYS A 79 -6.88 36.21 0.03
CA CYS A 79 -6.49 35.63 1.32
C CYS A 79 -7.73 35.23 2.11
N HIS A 80 -7.88 33.94 2.39
CA HIS A 80 -8.98 33.36 3.15
C HIS A 80 -8.54 32.94 4.55
N PRO A 81 -9.42 32.99 5.58
CA PRO A 81 -9.14 32.37 6.87
C PRO A 81 -9.09 30.85 6.72
N ILE A 82 -8.08 30.22 7.31
CA ILE A 82 -7.84 28.79 7.18
C ILE A 82 -8.02 28.11 8.54
N LEU A 83 -8.82 27.05 8.56
CA LEU A 83 -8.98 26.15 9.70
C LEU A 83 -8.36 24.80 9.32
N HIS A 84 -7.12 24.58 9.74
CA HIS A 84 -6.39 23.35 9.44
C HIS A 84 -6.38 22.42 10.66
N LEU A 85 -6.94 21.22 10.49
CA LEU A 85 -6.96 20.15 11.48
C LEU A 85 -6.08 18.99 11.00
N ASP A 86 -4.93 18.82 11.63
CA ASP A 86 -4.05 17.66 11.41
C ASP A 86 -4.28 16.63 12.53
N LEU A 87 -4.84 15.48 12.19
CA LEU A 87 -5.09 14.37 13.12
C LEU A 87 -3.90 13.39 13.20
N ASN A 88 -2.79 13.67 12.54
CA ASN A 88 -1.63 12.76 12.51
C ASN A 88 -0.79 12.78 13.79
N THR A 89 -0.91 13.78 14.63
CA THR A 89 0.02 14.06 15.73
C THR A 89 -0.23 13.26 17.01
N GLU A 90 -1.39 12.60 17.15
CA GLU A 90 -1.80 11.91 18.37
C GLU A 90 -1.85 10.38 18.24
N ARG A 91 -1.86 9.70 19.41
CA ARG A 91 -2.20 8.28 19.54
C ARG A 91 -3.64 8.16 20.03
N TYR A 92 -4.48 7.59 19.20
CA TYR A 92 -5.92 7.49 19.44
C TYR A 92 -6.26 6.14 20.09
N ASN A 93 -6.04 6.01 21.39
CA ASN A 93 -6.30 4.80 22.17
C ASN A 93 -7.35 4.99 23.28
N THR A 94 -7.81 6.23 23.50
CA THR A 94 -8.87 6.59 24.43
C THR A 94 -9.73 7.70 23.81
N VAL A 95 -10.97 7.87 24.31
CA VAL A 95 -11.87 8.95 23.86
C VAL A 95 -11.21 10.31 24.07
N ASP A 96 -10.53 10.50 25.21
CA ASP A 96 -9.87 11.75 25.56
C ASP A 96 -8.81 12.17 24.52
N SER A 97 -8.10 11.24 23.91
CA SER A 97 -7.09 11.59 22.91
C SER A 97 -7.64 12.30 21.68
N LEU A 98 -8.86 11.98 21.26
CA LEU A 98 -9.55 12.70 20.17
C LEU A 98 -10.16 14.01 20.67
N THR A 99 -10.80 13.98 21.84
CA THR A 99 -11.45 15.19 22.40
C THR A 99 -10.45 16.26 22.74
N ASP A 100 -9.29 15.91 23.34
CA ASP A 100 -8.22 16.84 23.65
C ASP A 100 -7.64 17.49 22.37
N LYS A 101 -7.47 16.71 21.30
CA LYS A 101 -7.01 17.23 20.01
C LYS A 101 -8.00 18.24 19.41
N LEU A 102 -9.29 17.92 19.43
CA LEU A 102 -10.34 18.84 18.94
C LEU A 102 -10.43 20.08 19.83
N GLU A 103 -10.36 19.91 21.16
CA GLU A 103 -10.39 21.00 22.13
C GLU A 103 -9.24 21.99 21.89
N ALA A 104 -7.99 21.50 21.72
CA ALA A 104 -6.82 22.33 21.47
C ALA A 104 -7.02 23.18 20.20
N ASN A 105 -7.40 22.54 19.07
CA ASN A 105 -7.60 23.28 17.82
C ASN A 105 -8.74 24.30 17.92
N LEU A 106 -9.86 23.94 18.57
CA LEU A 106 -10.96 24.89 18.77
C LEU A 106 -10.54 26.07 19.63
N ASN A 107 -9.79 25.86 20.71
CA ASN A 107 -9.29 26.95 21.56
C ASN A 107 -8.38 27.89 20.77
N ASP A 108 -7.48 27.39 19.93
CA ASP A 108 -6.60 28.21 19.08
C ASP A 108 -7.43 29.04 18.10
N TRP A 109 -8.40 28.44 17.43
CA TRP A 109 -9.26 29.16 16.49
C TRP A 109 -10.20 30.16 17.18
N GLU A 110 -10.74 29.81 18.36
CA GLU A 110 -11.55 30.71 19.18
C GLU A 110 -10.72 31.92 19.67
N GLN A 111 -9.44 31.72 19.98
CA GLN A 111 -8.54 32.81 20.32
C GLN A 111 -8.31 33.75 19.13
N LEU A 112 -8.19 33.20 17.92
CA LEU A 112 -7.99 33.98 16.70
C LEU A 112 -9.25 34.74 16.26
N TYR A 113 -10.40 34.07 16.27
CA TYR A 113 -11.62 34.57 15.63
C TYR A 113 -12.72 35.00 16.60
N GLY A 114 -12.69 34.51 17.81
CA GLY A 114 -13.68 34.81 18.86
C GLY A 114 -14.38 33.54 19.36
N LYS A 115 -14.79 33.58 20.64
CA LYS A 115 -15.42 32.49 21.36
C LYS A 115 -16.87 32.83 21.66
N ASN A 116 -17.80 31.88 21.41
CA ASN A 116 -19.16 31.97 21.86
C ASN A 116 -19.31 31.25 23.21
N PRO A 117 -19.61 31.96 24.33
CA PRO A 117 -19.65 31.36 25.66
C PRO A 117 -20.82 30.38 25.89
N VAL A 118 -21.84 30.42 25.02
CA VAL A 118 -22.98 29.51 25.09
C VAL A 118 -22.74 28.19 24.36
N ALA A 119 -21.79 28.16 23.38
CA ALA A 119 -21.45 26.95 22.63
C ALA A 119 -20.65 25.99 23.53
N LYS A 120 -21.17 24.77 23.72
CA LYS A 120 -20.55 23.76 24.60
C LYS A 120 -19.98 22.56 23.85
N SER A 121 -20.69 22.07 22.83
CA SER A 121 -20.26 20.91 22.07
C SER A 121 -19.21 21.31 21.02
N PHE A 122 -18.34 20.37 20.64
CA PHE A 122 -17.36 20.57 19.57
C PHE A 122 -18.02 21.03 18.27
N ALA A 123 -19.16 20.45 17.92
CA ALA A 123 -19.94 20.82 16.73
C ALA A 123 -20.35 22.29 16.75
N THR A 124 -21.05 22.72 17.83
CA THR A 124 -21.52 24.12 17.93
C THR A 124 -20.35 25.11 18.03
N ARG A 125 -19.30 24.78 18.75
CA ARG A 125 -18.09 25.64 18.80
C ARG A 125 -17.49 25.82 17.41
N PHE A 126 -17.35 24.71 16.63
CA PHE A 126 -16.82 24.76 15.27
C PHE A 126 -17.71 25.60 14.33
N GLU A 127 -19.04 25.47 14.42
CA GLU A 127 -19.97 26.33 13.69
C GLU A 127 -19.74 27.82 13.97
N TYR A 128 -19.58 28.20 15.25
CA TYR A 128 -19.30 29.58 15.61
C TYR A 128 -17.93 30.06 15.14
N VAL A 129 -16.90 29.22 15.22
CA VAL A 129 -15.56 29.56 14.71
C VAL A 129 -15.62 29.85 13.21
N ILE A 130 -16.28 29.02 12.41
CA ILE A 130 -16.46 29.23 10.95
C ILE A 130 -17.15 30.57 10.69
N ARG A 131 -18.25 30.84 11.38
CA ARG A 131 -19.01 32.10 11.20
C ARG A 131 -18.18 33.30 11.64
N TYR A 132 -17.54 33.27 12.80
CA TYR A 132 -16.77 34.39 13.32
C TYR A 132 -15.50 34.66 12.50
N ALA A 133 -14.87 33.63 11.94
CA ALA A 133 -13.77 33.81 11.02
C ALA A 133 -14.20 34.58 9.76
N TYR A 134 -15.37 34.23 9.20
CA TYR A 134 -15.96 34.97 8.08
C TYR A 134 -16.31 36.42 8.47
N GLU A 135 -17.03 36.63 9.60
CA GLU A 135 -17.45 37.95 10.06
C GLU A 135 -16.25 38.88 10.34
N LYS A 136 -15.15 38.31 10.85
CA LYS A 136 -13.91 39.06 11.17
C LYS A 136 -13.09 39.43 9.94
N THR A 137 -13.03 38.56 8.94
CA THR A 137 -12.15 38.72 7.77
C THR A 137 -12.87 39.26 6.54
N GLY A 138 -14.18 39.07 6.45
CA GLY A 138 -14.99 39.36 5.26
C GLY A 138 -14.84 38.30 4.14
N HIS A 139 -13.98 37.29 4.32
CA HIS A 139 -13.73 36.25 3.35
C HIS A 139 -14.24 34.88 3.82
N PRO A 140 -14.79 34.05 2.91
CA PRO A 140 -15.23 32.70 3.24
C PRO A 140 -14.06 31.82 3.70
N VAL A 141 -14.36 30.90 4.61
CA VAL A 141 -13.38 30.06 5.31
C VAL A 141 -12.91 28.90 4.46
N VAL A 142 -11.65 28.54 4.55
CA VAL A 142 -11.06 27.31 4.01
C VAL A 142 -10.85 26.31 5.14
N ILE A 143 -11.31 25.07 4.95
CA ILE A 143 -11.20 24.00 5.94
C ILE A 143 -10.34 22.88 5.35
N LEU A 144 -9.25 22.57 6.04
CA LEU A 144 -8.31 21.52 5.64
C LEU A 144 -8.21 20.49 6.77
N VAL A 145 -8.45 19.21 6.44
CA VAL A 145 -8.34 18.11 7.39
C VAL A 145 -7.37 17.07 6.84
N ASP A 146 -6.26 16.86 7.54
CA ASP A 146 -5.29 15.82 7.17
C ASP A 146 -5.42 14.59 8.08
N GLU A 147 -5.33 13.38 7.48
CA GLU A 147 -5.41 12.07 8.15
C GLU A 147 -6.71 11.88 8.97
N TYR A 148 -7.88 12.27 8.39
CA TYR A 148 -9.19 12.23 9.06
C TYR A 148 -9.55 10.84 9.63
N ASP A 149 -9.06 9.78 9.03
CA ASP A 149 -9.35 8.37 9.33
C ASP A 149 -8.43 7.78 10.41
N LYS A 150 -7.36 8.48 10.81
CA LYS A 150 -6.39 7.97 11.76
C LYS A 150 -6.98 7.56 13.12
N PRO A 151 -7.89 8.33 13.75
CA PRO A 151 -8.53 7.91 14.98
C PRO A 151 -9.28 6.57 14.81
N MET A 152 -10.03 6.44 13.73
CA MET A 152 -10.80 5.25 13.43
C MET A 152 -9.93 4.03 13.12
N LEU A 153 -8.83 4.21 12.39
CA LEU A 153 -7.87 3.16 12.06
C LEU A 153 -7.14 2.63 13.32
N GLN A 154 -6.77 3.50 14.23
CA GLN A 154 -6.10 3.10 15.48
C GLN A 154 -7.03 2.40 16.48
N ALA A 155 -8.34 2.62 16.37
CA ALA A 155 -9.35 1.98 17.18
C ALA A 155 -9.85 0.63 16.57
N ILE A 156 -9.25 0.14 15.47
CA ILE A 156 -9.61 -1.18 14.90
C ILE A 156 -9.39 -2.26 15.97
N GLY A 157 -10.41 -3.12 16.14
CA GLY A 157 -10.45 -4.14 17.19
C GLY A 157 -11.08 -3.68 18.51
N ASN A 158 -11.45 -2.40 18.63
CA ASN A 158 -12.22 -1.85 19.76
C ASN A 158 -13.47 -1.14 19.26
N GLU A 159 -14.57 -1.88 19.15
CA GLU A 159 -15.84 -1.38 18.60
C GLU A 159 -16.46 -0.23 19.42
N GLU A 160 -16.32 -0.27 20.75
CA GLU A 160 -16.83 0.78 21.63
C GLU A 160 -16.13 2.11 21.33
N LEU A 161 -14.80 2.11 21.29
CA LEU A 161 -14.00 3.29 20.98
C LEU A 161 -14.26 3.81 19.55
N GLN A 162 -14.43 2.90 18.58
CA GLN A 162 -14.79 3.28 17.21
C GLN A 162 -16.16 3.98 17.14
N ASN A 163 -17.16 3.50 17.90
CA ASN A 163 -18.47 4.10 17.93
C ASN A 163 -18.45 5.49 18.56
N GLU A 164 -17.67 5.68 19.63
CA GLU A 164 -17.45 6.97 20.25
C GLU A 164 -16.79 7.96 19.28
N TYR A 165 -15.69 7.58 18.66
CA TYR A 165 -15.01 8.42 17.67
C TYR A 165 -15.90 8.78 16.49
N ARG A 166 -16.70 7.82 15.99
CA ARG A 166 -17.66 8.06 14.91
C ARG A 166 -18.67 9.12 15.30
N GLY A 167 -19.24 9.03 16.52
CA GLY A 167 -20.20 9.99 17.04
C GLY A 167 -19.62 11.40 17.14
N ILE A 168 -18.42 11.54 17.69
CA ILE A 168 -17.71 12.81 17.84
C ILE A 168 -17.39 13.44 16.47
N LEU A 169 -16.77 12.68 15.57
CA LEU A 169 -16.37 13.15 14.24
C LEU A 169 -17.58 13.50 13.36
N LYS A 170 -18.66 12.69 13.40
CA LYS A 170 -19.90 12.98 12.68
C LYS A 170 -20.50 14.31 13.12
N GLY A 171 -20.59 14.53 14.43
CA GLY A 171 -21.07 15.81 14.97
C GLY A 171 -20.19 16.99 14.56
N PHE A 172 -18.86 16.83 14.66
CA PHE A 172 -17.90 17.87 14.31
C PHE A 172 -17.96 18.27 12.83
N TYR A 173 -17.92 17.30 11.92
CA TYR A 173 -17.98 17.58 10.48
C TYR A 173 -19.38 18.00 10.00
N GLY A 174 -20.44 17.75 10.77
CA GLY A 174 -21.78 18.26 10.48
C GLY A 174 -21.84 19.77 10.36
N ALA A 175 -20.92 20.50 11.02
CA ALA A 175 -20.77 21.94 10.92
C ALA A 175 -20.48 22.43 9.48
N LEU A 176 -19.83 21.61 8.64
CA LEU A 176 -19.54 21.96 7.25
C LEU A 176 -20.84 22.18 6.45
N LYS A 177 -21.87 21.38 6.73
CA LYS A 177 -23.16 21.52 6.06
C LYS A 177 -23.97 22.70 6.60
N SER A 178 -24.01 22.85 7.92
CA SER A 178 -24.80 23.92 8.54
C SER A 178 -24.24 25.32 8.27
N GLN A 179 -22.91 25.42 8.05
CA GLN A 179 -22.19 26.68 7.79
C GLN A 179 -21.79 26.86 6.32
N ASP A 180 -22.41 26.16 5.38
CA ASP A 180 -22.07 26.15 3.94
C ASP A 180 -21.83 27.54 3.35
N ARG A 181 -22.68 28.52 3.66
CA ARG A 181 -22.59 29.89 3.12
C ARG A 181 -21.31 30.64 3.49
N TYR A 182 -20.62 30.20 4.53
CA TYR A 182 -19.39 30.83 5.04
C TYR A 182 -18.11 30.12 4.60
N ILE A 183 -18.24 28.99 3.89
CA ILE A 183 -17.12 28.17 3.47
C ILE A 183 -16.80 28.42 1.99
N ARG A 184 -15.53 28.66 1.65
CA ARG A 184 -15.02 28.75 0.28
C ARG A 184 -14.62 27.37 -0.26
N PHE A 185 -13.92 26.59 0.58
CA PHE A 185 -13.32 25.33 0.18
C PHE A 185 -13.13 24.41 1.38
N ALA A 186 -13.28 23.12 1.20
CA ALA A 186 -12.95 22.13 2.20
C ALA A 186 -12.32 20.89 1.54
N LEU A 187 -11.17 20.45 2.06
CA LEU A 187 -10.53 19.20 1.66
C LEU A 187 -10.26 18.33 2.88
N LEU A 188 -10.73 17.09 2.81
CA LEU A 188 -10.46 16.06 3.81
C LEU A 188 -9.60 14.99 3.18
N THR A 189 -8.44 14.71 3.79
CA THR A 189 -7.52 13.68 3.30
C THR A 189 -7.38 12.55 4.31
N GLY A 190 -7.11 11.34 3.80
CA GLY A 190 -6.83 10.15 4.60
C GLY A 190 -6.13 9.07 3.81
N VAL A 191 -5.79 7.99 4.49
CA VAL A 191 -5.28 6.76 3.86
C VAL A 191 -6.43 5.92 3.33
N THR A 192 -7.49 5.80 4.11
CA THR A 192 -8.64 4.94 3.80
C THR A 192 -9.94 5.75 3.73
N LYS A 193 -11.00 5.07 3.31
CA LYS A 193 -12.37 5.60 3.35
C LYS A 193 -13.12 5.15 4.63
N PHE A 194 -12.38 4.78 5.66
CA PHE A 194 -12.90 4.24 6.91
C PHE A 194 -13.89 5.22 7.57
N GLY A 195 -15.09 4.73 7.81
CA GLY A 195 -16.16 5.55 8.37
C GLY A 195 -16.68 6.67 7.45
N LYS A 196 -16.19 6.79 6.19
CA LYS A 196 -16.64 7.83 5.25
C LYS A 196 -18.16 7.89 5.16
N VAL A 197 -18.82 6.75 4.97
CA VAL A 197 -20.28 6.67 4.85
C VAL A 197 -20.95 7.07 6.15
N SER A 198 -20.43 6.67 7.32
CA SER A 198 -21.06 6.92 8.62
C SER A 198 -20.70 8.28 9.22
N VAL A 199 -19.47 8.76 9.03
CA VAL A 199 -19.00 10.06 9.54
C VAL A 199 -19.51 11.23 8.67
N PHE A 200 -19.56 11.01 7.34
CA PHE A 200 -19.98 12.04 6.39
C PHE A 200 -21.38 11.79 5.79
N SER A 201 -22.20 10.94 6.41
CA SER A 201 -23.56 10.65 5.94
C SER A 201 -24.41 11.90 5.70
N ASP A 202 -24.14 12.97 6.43
CA ASP A 202 -24.86 14.23 6.34
C ASP A 202 -24.25 15.21 5.31
N LEU A 203 -23.06 14.91 4.76
CA LEU A 203 -22.36 15.71 3.74
C LEU A 203 -22.57 15.14 2.33
N ASN A 204 -23.78 15.27 1.80
CA ASN A 204 -24.16 14.71 0.50
C ASN A 204 -23.45 15.37 -0.69
N ASN A 205 -22.79 16.50 -0.49
CA ASN A 205 -22.07 17.30 -1.50
C ASN A 205 -20.56 17.05 -1.52
N LEU A 206 -20.05 16.10 -0.75
CA LEU A 206 -18.63 15.76 -0.69
C LEU A 206 -18.20 14.97 -1.94
N GLN A 207 -17.40 15.60 -2.80
CA GLN A 207 -16.87 14.98 -4.02
C GLN A 207 -15.65 14.11 -3.69
N ASP A 208 -15.73 12.84 -4.03
CA ASP A 208 -14.63 11.89 -3.85
C ASP A 208 -13.67 11.91 -5.03
N LEU A 209 -12.46 12.45 -4.83
CA LEU A 209 -11.40 12.53 -5.83
C LEU A 209 -10.60 11.23 -5.97
N SER A 210 -10.80 10.27 -5.07
CA SER A 210 -9.94 9.09 -4.98
C SER A 210 -9.96 8.21 -6.22
N MET A 211 -11.11 8.15 -6.90
CA MET A 211 -11.30 7.41 -8.16
C MET A 211 -11.75 8.33 -9.30
N ASP A 212 -11.44 9.64 -9.24
CA ASP A 212 -11.71 10.59 -10.32
C ASP A 212 -10.52 10.64 -11.27
N ALA A 213 -10.75 10.28 -12.53
CA ALA A 213 -9.71 10.23 -13.57
C ALA A 213 -8.98 11.57 -13.78
N ARG A 214 -9.66 12.70 -13.57
CA ARG A 214 -9.07 14.04 -13.68
C ARG A 214 -7.97 14.29 -12.64
N TYR A 215 -8.08 13.68 -11.47
CA TYR A 215 -7.21 13.90 -10.32
C TYR A 215 -6.37 12.67 -9.94
N GLN A 216 -6.25 11.67 -10.83
CA GLN A 216 -5.47 10.47 -10.57
C GLN A 216 -3.99 10.77 -10.29
N ALA A 217 -3.44 11.83 -10.89
CA ALA A 217 -2.05 12.27 -10.73
C ALA A 217 -1.87 13.42 -9.72
N LEU A 218 -2.93 13.80 -8.97
CA LEU A 218 -2.87 14.89 -7.98
C LEU A 218 -1.84 14.63 -6.87
N CYS A 219 -1.70 13.37 -6.48
CA CYS A 219 -0.66 12.87 -5.58
C CYS A 219 0.13 11.76 -6.29
N GLY A 220 1.44 11.67 -5.98
CA GLY A 220 2.35 10.74 -6.66
C GLY A 220 3.01 11.38 -7.88
N MET A 221 3.69 10.57 -8.69
CA MET A 221 4.40 11.03 -9.89
C MET A 221 4.06 10.14 -11.08
N THR A 222 3.79 10.75 -12.23
CA THR A 222 3.63 10.06 -13.50
C THR A 222 4.99 9.75 -14.14
N GLU A 223 5.06 8.79 -15.06
CA GLU A 223 6.29 8.47 -15.80
C GLU A 223 6.86 9.71 -16.53
N GLY A 224 5.98 10.50 -17.17
CA GLY A 224 6.39 11.73 -17.85
C GLY A 224 7.01 12.77 -16.90
N GLU A 225 6.48 12.90 -15.69
CA GLU A 225 7.05 13.77 -14.66
C GLU A 225 8.39 13.24 -14.15
N VAL A 226 8.50 11.92 -13.95
CA VAL A 226 9.77 11.29 -13.52
C VAL A 226 10.88 11.59 -14.55
N VAL A 227 10.61 11.39 -15.82
CA VAL A 227 11.59 11.69 -16.88
C VAL A 227 11.91 13.19 -16.95
N ARG A 228 10.89 14.06 -16.84
CA ARG A 228 11.05 15.52 -16.93
C ARG A 228 11.86 16.10 -15.77
N TYR A 229 11.57 15.70 -14.54
CA TYR A 229 12.17 16.31 -13.35
C TYR A 229 13.46 15.62 -12.88
N PHE A 230 13.67 14.33 -13.22
CA PHE A 230 14.75 13.53 -12.66
C PHE A 230 15.70 12.90 -13.71
N GLY A 231 15.78 13.47 -14.91
CA GLY A 231 16.66 12.95 -15.97
C GLY A 231 18.15 12.85 -15.56
N GLU A 232 18.68 13.85 -14.84
CA GLU A 232 20.05 13.82 -14.32
C GLU A 232 20.24 12.77 -13.19
N PRO A 233 19.37 12.69 -12.16
CA PRO A 233 19.34 11.60 -11.19
C PRO A 233 19.25 10.20 -11.80
N ILE A 234 18.44 10.01 -12.85
CA ILE A 234 18.34 8.73 -13.57
C ILE A 234 19.68 8.34 -14.16
N ARG A 235 20.40 9.26 -14.84
CA ARG A 235 21.74 9.01 -15.37
C ARG A 235 22.76 8.66 -14.27
N ALA A 236 22.71 9.39 -13.16
CA ALA A 236 23.61 9.10 -12.01
C ALA A 236 23.33 7.70 -11.42
N LEU A 237 22.05 7.32 -11.30
CA LEU A 237 21.63 6.00 -10.84
C LEU A 237 22.08 4.89 -11.81
N ALA A 238 21.96 5.11 -13.12
CA ALA A 238 22.38 4.21 -14.18
C ALA A 238 23.89 3.91 -14.08
N ILE A 239 24.71 4.97 -14.02
CA ILE A 239 26.17 4.85 -13.89
C ILE A 239 26.55 4.07 -12.63
N LYS A 240 25.95 4.41 -11.48
CA LYS A 240 26.25 3.77 -10.20
C LYS A 240 25.93 2.27 -10.20
N ASN A 241 24.85 1.89 -10.88
CA ASN A 241 24.38 0.50 -10.92
C ASN A 241 24.87 -0.28 -12.16
N LYS A 242 25.68 0.33 -13.03
CA LYS A 242 26.19 -0.26 -14.28
C LYS A 242 25.07 -0.71 -15.22
N LEU A 243 24.05 0.14 -15.37
CA LEU A 243 22.89 -0.06 -16.23
C LEU A 243 22.88 1.02 -17.32
N SER A 244 22.18 0.77 -18.41
CA SER A 244 21.76 1.84 -19.34
C SER A 244 20.66 2.70 -18.72
N GLU A 245 20.39 3.88 -19.31
CA GLU A 245 19.25 4.72 -18.86
C GLU A 245 17.92 3.99 -19.08
N GLU A 246 17.77 3.27 -20.17
CA GLU A 246 16.57 2.47 -20.49
C GLU A 246 16.34 1.34 -19.47
N GLU A 247 17.38 0.57 -19.15
CA GLU A 247 17.30 -0.47 -18.12
C GLU A 247 17.00 0.12 -16.74
N THR A 248 17.54 1.31 -16.45
CA THR A 248 17.27 2.04 -15.19
C THR A 248 15.81 2.47 -15.10
N LEU A 249 15.25 3.04 -16.16
CA LEU A 249 13.85 3.43 -16.24
C LEU A 249 12.92 2.20 -16.11
N ALA A 250 13.22 1.13 -16.84
CA ALA A 250 12.46 -0.11 -16.75
C ALA A 250 12.48 -0.68 -15.33
N ARG A 251 13.64 -0.64 -14.65
CA ARG A 251 13.77 -1.09 -13.26
C ARG A 251 13.07 -0.18 -12.26
N LEU A 252 13.13 1.15 -12.44
CA LEU A 252 12.36 2.12 -11.64
C LEU A 252 10.86 1.86 -11.78
N LYS A 253 10.39 1.66 -13.03
CA LYS A 253 9.00 1.36 -13.33
C LYS A 253 8.54 0.08 -12.65
N LYS A 254 9.25 -1.02 -12.85
CA LYS A 254 8.91 -2.32 -12.26
C LYS A 254 8.87 -2.28 -10.73
N ARG A 255 9.74 -1.47 -10.12
CA ARG A 255 9.92 -1.47 -8.67
C ARG A 255 9.05 -0.45 -7.93
N TYR A 256 8.71 0.71 -8.53
CA TYR A 256 8.07 1.82 -7.81
C TYR A 256 6.83 2.42 -8.48
N ASP A 257 6.56 2.07 -9.74
CA ASP A 257 5.35 2.45 -10.47
C ASP A 257 4.19 1.49 -10.21
N GLY A 258 3.11 1.66 -10.94
CA GLY A 258 2.02 0.68 -11.07
C GLY A 258 0.87 0.85 -10.10
N TYR A 259 0.82 1.95 -9.33
CA TYR A 259 -0.41 2.32 -8.65
C TYR A 259 -1.42 2.88 -9.66
N HIS A 260 -2.58 2.23 -9.77
CA HIS A 260 -3.70 2.69 -10.57
C HIS A 260 -4.88 3.00 -9.65
N PHE A 261 -5.34 4.24 -9.67
CA PHE A 261 -6.42 4.73 -8.81
C PHE A 261 -7.77 4.74 -9.49
N VAL A 262 -7.79 4.56 -10.80
CA VAL A 262 -8.99 4.53 -11.63
C VAL A 262 -8.90 3.39 -12.64
N GLU A 263 -10.04 2.98 -13.18
CA GLU A 263 -10.11 2.03 -14.28
C GLU A 263 -9.38 2.59 -15.52
N ASN A 264 -8.59 1.76 -16.16
CA ASN A 264 -7.76 2.15 -17.32
C ASN A 264 -6.87 3.38 -17.06
N GLY A 265 -6.53 3.63 -15.78
CA GLY A 265 -5.70 4.75 -15.37
C GLY A 265 -4.23 4.57 -15.72
N ILE A 266 -3.48 5.67 -15.62
CA ILE A 266 -2.02 5.65 -15.76
C ILE A 266 -1.36 5.10 -14.50
N GLY A 267 -0.17 4.51 -14.67
CA GLY A 267 0.69 4.12 -13.55
C GLY A 267 1.22 5.35 -12.80
N ILE A 268 1.16 5.29 -11.47
CA ILE A 268 1.65 6.35 -10.59
C ILE A 268 2.76 5.80 -9.72
N TYR A 269 3.92 6.46 -9.75
CA TYR A 269 5.07 6.15 -8.90
C TYR A 269 4.84 6.61 -7.46
N ASN A 270 5.33 5.82 -6.51
CA ASN A 270 5.43 6.26 -5.12
C ASN A 270 6.56 7.28 -4.98
N PRO A 271 6.28 8.54 -4.58
CA PRO A 271 7.30 9.59 -4.50
C PRO A 271 8.39 9.30 -3.47
N PHE A 272 8.02 8.72 -2.33
CA PHE A 272 8.95 8.48 -1.23
C PHE A 272 10.04 7.48 -1.61
N SER A 273 9.65 6.34 -2.22
CA SER A 273 10.60 5.33 -2.66
C SER A 273 11.48 5.83 -3.80
N LEU A 274 10.89 6.55 -4.74
CA LEU A 274 11.62 7.12 -5.87
C LEU A 274 12.68 8.14 -5.43
N LEU A 275 12.31 9.09 -4.56
CA LEU A 275 13.22 10.12 -4.05
C LEU A 275 14.36 9.52 -3.21
N ASN A 276 14.06 8.51 -2.37
CA ASN A 276 15.11 7.79 -1.62
C ASN A 276 16.07 7.03 -2.55
N THR A 277 15.57 6.45 -3.65
CA THR A 277 16.39 5.79 -4.65
C THR A 277 17.37 6.78 -5.30
N PHE A 278 16.92 7.96 -5.65
CA PHE A 278 17.78 8.99 -6.23
C PHE A 278 18.78 9.57 -5.21
N GLU A 279 18.37 9.83 -3.97
CA GLU A 279 19.25 10.33 -2.92
C GLU A 279 20.40 9.35 -2.62
N ARG A 280 20.07 8.06 -2.51
CA ARG A 280 21.04 7.00 -2.16
C ARG A 280 21.73 6.40 -3.38
N LEU A 281 21.28 6.69 -4.59
CA LEU A 281 21.69 6.05 -5.85
C LEU A 281 21.64 4.51 -5.75
N GLN A 282 20.62 4.00 -5.07
CA GLN A 282 20.46 2.58 -4.79
C GLN A 282 18.97 2.18 -4.85
N PHE A 283 18.68 1.08 -5.52
CA PHE A 283 17.33 0.47 -5.47
C PHE A 283 17.13 -0.21 -4.10
N GLY A 284 16.01 0.08 -3.45
CA GLY A 284 15.68 -0.43 -2.12
C GLY A 284 14.18 -0.61 -1.91
N SER A 285 13.78 -1.00 -0.70
CA SER A 285 12.36 -1.12 -0.28
C SER A 285 12.07 -0.08 0.81
N TYR A 286 11.93 1.18 0.38
CA TYR A 286 11.84 2.33 1.29
C TYR A 286 10.44 2.58 1.86
N TRP A 287 9.41 2.32 1.06
CA TRP A 287 8.03 2.55 1.50
C TRP A 287 7.65 1.64 2.67
N PHE A 288 8.05 0.38 2.59
CA PHE A 288 7.77 -0.63 3.60
C PHE A 288 8.45 -0.35 4.94
N GLU A 289 9.67 0.22 4.93
CA GLU A 289 10.41 0.61 6.13
C GLU A 289 9.67 1.66 6.98
N THR A 290 8.68 2.36 6.42
CA THR A 290 7.90 3.39 7.16
C THR A 290 6.82 2.82 8.07
N GLY A 291 6.74 1.51 8.20
CA GLY A 291 5.86 0.77 9.11
C GLY A 291 4.64 0.15 8.40
N THR A 292 4.49 -1.16 8.56
CA THR A 292 3.30 -1.89 8.13
C THR A 292 2.35 -2.00 9.31
N PRO A 293 1.07 -1.68 9.15
CA PRO A 293 0.10 -1.80 10.22
C PRO A 293 -0.09 -3.27 10.63
N SER A 294 0.18 -3.61 11.89
CA SER A 294 0.02 -4.98 12.44
C SER A 294 -1.42 -5.50 12.31
N TYR A 295 -2.39 -4.59 12.36
CA TYR A 295 -3.81 -4.96 12.21
C TYR A 295 -4.13 -5.65 10.88
N LEU A 296 -3.36 -5.42 9.80
CA LEU A 296 -3.57 -6.11 8.51
C LEU A 296 -3.32 -7.62 8.63
N VAL A 297 -2.30 -8.01 9.39
CA VAL A 297 -2.01 -9.43 9.64
C VAL A 297 -3.11 -10.06 10.48
N GLU A 298 -3.57 -9.32 11.49
CA GLU A 298 -4.68 -9.78 12.35
C GLU A 298 -5.97 -9.98 11.54
N LEU A 299 -6.27 -9.07 10.59
CA LEU A 299 -7.40 -9.21 9.67
C LEU A 299 -7.27 -10.46 8.79
N LEU A 300 -6.11 -10.66 8.14
CA LEU A 300 -5.87 -11.82 7.28
C LEU A 300 -5.97 -13.14 8.05
N LYS A 301 -5.48 -13.19 9.29
CA LYS A 301 -5.56 -14.37 10.16
C LYS A 301 -6.97 -14.63 10.65
N ARG A 302 -7.67 -13.59 11.10
CA ARG A 302 -9.03 -13.70 11.64
C ARG A 302 -10.00 -14.26 10.60
N ASP A 303 -9.83 -13.87 9.34
CA ASP A 303 -10.72 -14.24 8.24
C ASP A 303 -10.22 -15.50 7.50
N ASP A 304 -9.22 -16.21 8.06
CA ASP A 304 -8.59 -17.41 7.43
C ASP A 304 -8.30 -17.18 5.94
N TYR A 305 -7.73 -16.02 5.60
CA TYR A 305 -7.57 -15.60 4.21
C TYR A 305 -6.55 -16.46 3.46
N VAL A 306 -6.92 -16.89 2.25
CA VAL A 306 -6.07 -17.67 1.34
C VAL A 306 -5.11 -16.74 0.60
N LEU A 307 -3.87 -16.58 1.07
CA LEU A 307 -2.88 -15.64 0.51
C LEU A 307 -2.64 -15.78 -1.01
N PRO A 308 -2.64 -16.97 -1.61
CA PRO A 308 -2.60 -17.13 -3.07
C PRO A 308 -3.63 -16.30 -3.83
N HIS A 309 -4.80 -16.05 -3.26
CA HIS A 309 -5.85 -15.26 -3.91
C HIS A 309 -5.56 -13.77 -4.00
N LEU A 310 -4.60 -13.23 -3.22
CA LEU A 310 -4.27 -11.80 -3.22
C LEU A 310 -3.95 -11.20 -4.60
N THR A 311 -3.45 -12.01 -5.53
CA THR A 311 -3.09 -11.56 -6.88
C THR A 311 -4.17 -11.85 -7.93
N GLU A 312 -5.25 -12.52 -7.53
CA GLU A 312 -6.38 -12.92 -8.39
C GLU A 312 -7.70 -12.36 -7.87
N GLU A 313 -7.63 -11.46 -6.89
CA GLU A 313 -8.81 -10.92 -6.21
C GLU A 313 -9.65 -10.08 -7.17
N VAL A 314 -10.95 -10.36 -7.19
CA VAL A 314 -11.94 -9.61 -7.95
C VAL A 314 -12.88 -8.92 -6.97
N SER A 315 -13.15 -7.64 -7.18
CA SER A 315 -13.93 -6.82 -6.27
C SER A 315 -14.80 -5.81 -7.02
N THR A 316 -15.84 -5.31 -6.39
CA THR A 316 -16.70 -4.28 -6.95
C THR A 316 -16.36 -2.89 -6.38
N ALA A 317 -16.84 -1.83 -7.04
CA ALA A 317 -16.65 -0.45 -6.56
C ALA A 317 -17.18 -0.26 -5.13
N ASP A 318 -18.31 -0.88 -4.80
CA ASP A 318 -18.91 -0.77 -3.46
C ASP A 318 -18.00 -1.37 -2.39
N VAL A 319 -17.40 -2.54 -2.65
CA VAL A 319 -16.43 -3.17 -1.74
C VAL A 319 -15.16 -2.32 -1.63
N LEU A 320 -14.63 -1.83 -2.75
CA LEU A 320 -13.42 -0.99 -2.75
C LEU A 320 -13.63 0.36 -2.05
N ASN A 321 -14.86 0.88 -2.07
CA ASN A 321 -15.21 2.15 -1.45
C ASN A 321 -15.72 2.03 0.00
N SER A 322 -16.05 0.82 0.46
CA SER A 322 -16.55 0.58 1.81
C SER A 322 -15.44 0.06 2.72
N ILE A 323 -15.23 0.70 3.84
CA ILE A 323 -14.68 0.06 5.03
C ILE A 323 -15.68 0.36 6.15
N ASP A 324 -16.64 -0.52 6.32
CA ASP A 324 -17.52 -0.50 7.49
C ASP A 324 -17.00 -1.48 8.55
N VAL A 325 -17.25 -1.13 9.81
CA VAL A 325 -16.89 -1.92 11.00
C VAL A 325 -17.43 -3.36 10.94
N VAL A 326 -18.49 -3.58 10.18
CA VAL A 326 -19.19 -4.87 10.09
C VAL A 326 -18.65 -5.80 9.01
N SER A 327 -18.07 -5.25 7.95
CA SER A 327 -17.50 -6.05 6.86
C SER A 327 -15.97 -5.96 6.84
N ASN A 328 -15.31 -6.34 7.88
CA ASN A 328 -13.83 -6.39 7.97
C ASN A 328 -13.17 -7.16 6.79
N ASN A 329 -13.56 -6.84 5.56
CA ASN A 329 -12.98 -7.44 4.38
C ASN A 329 -11.52 -6.94 4.23
N PRO A 330 -10.51 -7.81 4.39
CA PRO A 330 -9.11 -7.41 4.32
C PRO A 330 -8.75 -6.76 2.98
N ILE A 331 -9.45 -7.12 1.91
CA ILE A 331 -9.20 -6.64 0.55
C ILE A 331 -9.43 -5.13 0.43
N SER A 332 -10.53 -4.61 0.97
CA SER A 332 -10.81 -3.16 0.95
C SER A 332 -9.72 -2.37 1.67
N VAL A 333 -9.28 -2.89 2.82
CA VAL A 333 -8.23 -2.27 3.62
C VAL A 333 -6.87 -2.34 2.89
N LEU A 334 -6.53 -3.50 2.31
CA LEU A 334 -5.29 -3.68 1.55
C LEU A 334 -5.23 -2.77 0.32
N TYR A 335 -6.36 -2.65 -0.41
CA TYR A 335 -6.45 -1.74 -1.56
C TYR A 335 -6.28 -0.28 -1.14
N GLN A 336 -7.06 0.20 -0.20
CA GLN A 336 -7.03 1.60 0.22
C GLN A 336 -5.71 1.99 0.89
N SER A 337 -5.09 1.06 1.64
CA SER A 337 -3.77 1.27 2.24
C SER A 337 -2.62 1.18 1.23
N GLY A 338 -2.88 0.78 -0.02
CA GLY A 338 -1.91 0.75 -1.10
C GLY A 338 -1.07 -0.52 -1.21
N TYR A 339 -1.48 -1.62 -0.55
CA TYR A 339 -0.87 -2.94 -0.77
C TYR A 339 -1.38 -3.61 -2.02
N LEU A 340 -2.64 -3.34 -2.40
CA LEU A 340 -3.23 -3.74 -3.67
C LEU A 340 -3.58 -2.50 -4.49
N THR A 341 -3.69 -2.70 -5.79
CA THR A 341 -4.11 -1.67 -6.76
C THR A 341 -4.98 -2.30 -7.85
N ILE A 342 -5.68 -1.48 -8.62
CA ILE A 342 -6.45 -1.92 -9.78
C ILE A 342 -5.47 -2.38 -10.87
N LYS A 343 -5.61 -3.61 -11.35
CA LYS A 343 -4.82 -4.17 -12.47
C LYS A 343 -5.63 -4.24 -13.74
N ASP A 344 -6.94 -4.42 -13.61
CA ASP A 344 -7.84 -4.57 -14.74
C ASP A 344 -9.27 -4.24 -14.32
N TYR A 345 -10.15 -3.97 -15.27
CA TYR A 345 -11.55 -3.68 -15.04
C TYR A 345 -12.43 -4.35 -16.09
N ASN A 346 -13.39 -5.13 -15.64
CA ASN A 346 -14.41 -5.73 -16.46
C ASN A 346 -15.67 -4.85 -16.46
N ALA A 347 -15.88 -4.10 -17.54
CA ALA A 347 -17.01 -3.18 -17.66
C ALA A 347 -18.37 -3.89 -17.76
N GLU A 348 -18.42 -5.16 -18.20
CA GLU A 348 -19.66 -5.93 -18.31
C GLU A 348 -20.25 -6.25 -16.92
N PHE A 349 -19.37 -6.59 -15.95
CA PHE A 349 -19.78 -6.99 -14.61
C PHE A 349 -19.49 -5.89 -13.55
N GLY A 350 -18.84 -4.80 -13.91
CA GLY A 350 -18.44 -3.75 -12.97
C GLY A 350 -17.36 -4.22 -11.97
N GLU A 351 -16.51 -5.14 -12.38
CA GLU A 351 -15.55 -5.82 -11.51
C GLU A 351 -14.13 -5.33 -11.73
N TYR A 352 -13.42 -5.09 -10.64
CA TYR A 352 -12.02 -4.71 -10.60
C TYR A 352 -11.16 -5.91 -10.23
N ARG A 353 -10.19 -6.27 -11.07
CA ARG A 353 -9.15 -7.23 -10.71
C ARG A 353 -8.01 -6.49 -10.00
N LEU A 354 -7.66 -6.99 -8.82
CA LEU A 354 -6.64 -6.39 -7.97
C LEU A 354 -5.34 -7.19 -8.01
N GLY A 355 -4.25 -6.53 -7.62
CA GLY A 355 -2.94 -7.15 -7.44
C GLY A 355 -1.95 -6.17 -6.83
N PHE A 356 -0.74 -6.63 -6.51
CA PHE A 356 0.30 -5.74 -6.00
C PHE A 356 0.66 -4.65 -7.02
N PRO A 357 0.86 -3.39 -6.59
CA PRO A 357 1.22 -2.32 -7.51
C PRO A 357 2.55 -2.60 -8.20
N ASN A 358 3.56 -3.04 -7.46
CA ASN A 358 4.93 -3.20 -7.93
C ASN A 358 5.73 -4.18 -7.07
N GLU A 359 6.98 -4.45 -7.49
CA GLU A 359 7.88 -5.38 -6.79
C GLU A 359 8.23 -4.94 -5.36
N GLU A 360 8.38 -3.64 -5.09
CA GLU A 360 8.70 -3.15 -3.74
C GLU A 360 7.61 -3.57 -2.74
N VAL A 361 6.35 -3.36 -3.13
CA VAL A 361 5.21 -3.64 -2.27
C VAL A 361 4.98 -5.14 -2.13
N GLU A 362 5.07 -5.89 -3.24
CA GLU A 362 4.93 -7.35 -3.20
C GLU A 362 6.00 -7.98 -2.31
N GLU A 363 7.28 -7.70 -2.58
CA GLU A 363 8.40 -8.22 -1.80
C GLU A 363 8.28 -7.86 -0.31
N GLY A 364 8.02 -6.58 -0.02
CA GLY A 364 7.91 -6.09 1.34
C GLY A 364 6.74 -6.71 2.11
N PHE A 365 5.58 -6.83 1.47
CA PHE A 365 4.39 -7.40 2.10
C PHE A 365 4.54 -8.90 2.38
N LEU A 366 5.04 -9.67 1.41
CA LEU A 366 5.30 -11.10 1.60
C LEU A 366 6.36 -11.34 2.68
N ARG A 367 7.44 -10.56 2.70
CA ARG A 367 8.47 -10.61 3.74
C ARG A 367 7.90 -10.29 5.12
N TYR A 368 7.02 -9.31 5.21
CA TYR A 368 6.35 -8.94 6.45
C TYR A 368 5.41 -10.03 6.98
N LEU A 369 4.70 -10.73 6.08
CA LEU A 369 3.81 -11.83 6.46
C LEU A 369 4.57 -13.09 6.89
N LEU A 370 5.76 -13.33 6.33
CA LEU A 370 6.50 -14.59 6.50
C LEU A 370 6.70 -15.01 7.97
N PRO A 371 7.11 -14.13 8.92
CA PRO A 371 7.26 -14.50 10.33
C PRO A 371 5.97 -14.96 11.01
N TYR A 372 4.82 -14.55 10.50
CA TYR A 372 3.51 -14.91 11.07
C TYR A 372 3.00 -16.29 10.60
N TYR A 373 3.57 -16.81 9.53
CA TYR A 373 3.24 -18.12 8.94
C TYR A 373 4.40 -19.10 8.96
N THR A 374 5.56 -18.70 9.46
CA THR A 374 6.76 -19.53 9.58
C THR A 374 7.51 -19.15 10.86
N GLY A 375 8.47 -19.98 11.29
CA GLY A 375 9.37 -19.63 12.39
C GLY A 375 10.47 -18.62 12.03
N LEU A 376 10.49 -18.09 10.79
CA LEU A 376 11.49 -17.11 10.37
C LEU A 376 11.19 -15.73 10.92
N HIS A 377 12.15 -15.13 11.59
CA HIS A 377 12.11 -13.74 12.00
C HIS A 377 12.71 -12.82 10.92
N ASP A 378 12.27 -11.56 10.85
CA ASP A 378 12.71 -10.58 9.85
C ASP A 378 14.22 -10.52 9.66
N VAL A 379 14.99 -10.63 10.72
CA VAL A 379 16.47 -10.56 10.69
C VAL A 379 17.10 -11.78 10.00
N THR A 380 16.47 -12.95 10.09
CA THR A 380 17.01 -14.21 9.54
C THR A 380 16.49 -14.52 8.14
N THR A 381 15.38 -13.92 7.74
CA THR A 381 14.71 -14.19 6.46
C THR A 381 15.61 -14.03 5.22
N PRO A 382 16.37 -12.92 5.03
CA PRO A 382 17.25 -12.77 3.86
C PRO A 382 18.34 -13.84 3.81
N PHE A 383 18.89 -14.21 4.96
CA PHE A 383 19.93 -15.25 5.05
C PHE A 383 19.36 -16.63 4.71
N SER A 384 18.18 -16.95 5.21
CA SER A 384 17.51 -18.22 4.91
C SER A 384 17.14 -18.32 3.43
N MET A 385 16.62 -17.25 2.81
CA MET A 385 16.33 -17.24 1.37
C MET A 385 17.60 -17.41 0.54
N SER A 386 18.70 -16.76 0.89
CA SER A 386 19.96 -16.91 0.17
C SER A 386 20.51 -18.33 0.27
N GLN A 387 20.32 -19.03 1.39
CA GLN A 387 20.69 -20.43 1.55
C GLN A 387 19.82 -21.35 0.70
N PHE A 388 18.49 -21.18 0.70
CA PHE A 388 17.58 -21.96 -0.16
C PHE A 388 17.96 -21.83 -1.63
N ILE A 389 18.13 -20.60 -2.10
CA ILE A 389 18.54 -20.33 -3.49
C ILE A 389 19.95 -20.87 -3.77
N GLY A 390 20.88 -20.75 -2.83
CA GLY A 390 22.23 -21.28 -2.94
C GLY A 390 22.26 -22.81 -3.08
N ASP A 391 21.44 -23.52 -2.32
CA ASP A 391 21.32 -24.97 -2.41
C ASP A 391 20.74 -25.39 -3.78
N LEU A 392 19.69 -24.72 -4.23
CA LEU A 392 19.08 -24.99 -5.54
C LEU A 392 20.03 -24.68 -6.71
N ARG A 393 20.75 -23.56 -6.67
CA ARG A 393 21.74 -23.19 -7.71
C ARG A 393 22.95 -24.11 -7.73
N SER A 394 23.23 -24.80 -6.64
CA SER A 394 24.34 -25.74 -6.50
C SER A 394 23.95 -27.20 -6.69
N GLY A 395 22.70 -27.49 -7.08
CA GLY A 395 22.23 -28.86 -7.29
C GLY A 395 22.16 -29.69 -6.01
N ARG A 396 21.78 -29.07 -4.88
CA ARG A 396 21.70 -29.74 -3.57
C ARG A 396 20.25 -29.81 -3.07
N PRO A 397 19.37 -30.57 -3.75
CA PRO A 397 17.96 -30.62 -3.38
C PRO A 397 17.70 -31.23 -1.99
N GLU A 398 18.58 -32.13 -1.53
CA GLU A 398 18.47 -32.72 -0.19
C GLU A 398 18.66 -31.67 0.92
N GLN A 399 19.66 -30.79 0.80
CA GLN A 399 19.92 -29.71 1.74
C GLN A 399 18.77 -28.67 1.70
N PHE A 400 18.26 -28.38 0.51
CA PHE A 400 17.10 -27.53 0.35
C PHE A 400 15.89 -28.09 1.08
N MET A 401 15.57 -29.37 0.89
CA MET A 401 14.42 -30.00 1.57
C MET A 401 14.60 -30.08 3.09
N GLN A 402 15.79 -30.37 3.57
CA GLN A 402 16.08 -30.35 5.02
C GLN A 402 15.86 -28.97 5.63
N ARG A 403 16.27 -27.89 4.94
CA ARG A 403 16.05 -26.51 5.41
C ARG A 403 14.58 -26.14 5.38
N ILE A 404 13.85 -26.48 4.31
CA ILE A 404 12.41 -26.24 4.22
C ILE A 404 11.66 -27.02 5.33
N ALA A 405 12.02 -28.27 5.56
CA ALA A 405 11.41 -29.08 6.63
C ALA A 405 11.66 -28.48 8.02
N SER A 406 12.89 -28.01 8.27
CA SER A 406 13.23 -27.31 9.52
C SER A 406 12.40 -26.06 9.74
N LEU A 407 12.16 -25.27 8.68
CA LEU A 407 11.34 -24.08 8.72
C LEU A 407 9.93 -24.35 9.27
N PHE A 408 9.32 -25.48 8.87
CA PHE A 408 7.98 -25.86 9.32
C PHE A 408 7.97 -26.53 10.70
N SER A 409 9.12 -27.03 11.16
CA SER A 409 9.22 -27.70 12.47
C SER A 409 9.30 -26.72 13.65
N ASP A 410 9.80 -25.51 13.44
CA ASP A 410 10.02 -24.50 14.49
C ASP A 410 8.79 -23.60 14.72
N THR A 411 7.65 -23.93 14.13
CA THR A 411 6.45 -23.10 14.18
C THR A 411 5.74 -23.22 15.54
N ASP A 412 5.50 -22.10 16.22
CA ASP A 412 4.85 -22.06 17.54
C ASP A 412 3.41 -22.63 17.47
N TYR A 413 3.10 -23.59 18.34
CA TYR A 413 1.80 -24.28 18.47
C TYR A 413 0.61 -23.33 18.67
N LYS A 414 0.83 -22.09 19.08
CA LYS A 414 -0.21 -21.10 19.36
C LYS A 414 -0.81 -20.42 18.11
N ILE A 415 -0.24 -20.64 16.92
CA ILE A 415 -0.61 -19.91 15.71
C ILE A 415 -1.73 -20.62 14.92
N VAL A 416 -2.39 -21.65 15.42
CA VAL A 416 -3.13 -22.60 14.58
C VAL A 416 -4.65 -22.52 14.73
N GLY A 417 -5.33 -21.94 13.71
CA GLY A 417 -6.73 -22.21 13.40
C GLY A 417 -6.88 -23.40 12.42
N ASN A 418 -6.90 -23.15 11.13
CA ASN A 418 -6.95 -24.17 10.08
C ASN A 418 -5.51 -24.56 9.66
N SER A 419 -5.06 -25.75 10.06
CA SER A 419 -3.68 -26.21 9.83
C SER A 419 -3.34 -26.35 8.33
N GLU A 420 -4.27 -26.80 7.50
CA GLU A 420 -4.08 -26.93 6.06
C GLU A 420 -3.84 -25.57 5.39
N LEU A 421 -4.70 -24.59 5.66
CA LEU A 421 -4.59 -23.25 5.14
C LEU A 421 -3.31 -22.55 5.60
N TYR A 422 -2.92 -22.78 6.85
CA TYR A 422 -1.68 -22.24 7.38
C TYR A 422 -0.46 -22.69 6.57
N PHE A 423 -0.37 -23.98 6.24
CA PHE A 423 0.73 -24.53 5.44
C PHE A 423 0.70 -24.07 4.00
N GLN A 424 -0.50 -23.99 3.39
CA GLN A 424 -0.66 -23.43 2.06
C GLN A 424 -0.13 -21.99 2.00
N ASN A 425 -0.49 -21.17 2.98
CA ASN A 425 -0.04 -19.78 3.06
C ASN A 425 1.48 -19.67 3.31
N ALA A 426 2.01 -20.45 4.27
CA ALA A 426 3.45 -20.46 4.56
C ALA A 426 4.28 -20.87 3.35
N PHE A 427 3.85 -21.94 2.67
CA PHE A 427 4.53 -22.42 1.47
C PHE A 427 4.42 -21.42 0.31
N TYR A 428 3.26 -20.80 0.13
CA TYR A 428 3.09 -19.73 -0.86
C TYR A 428 4.08 -18.58 -0.63
N LEU A 429 4.22 -18.13 0.63
CA LEU A 429 5.14 -17.05 0.98
C LEU A 429 6.58 -17.43 0.65
N VAL A 430 7.03 -18.62 1.03
CA VAL A 430 8.39 -19.09 0.74
C VAL A 430 8.63 -19.20 -0.78
N ALA A 431 7.69 -19.78 -1.53
CA ALA A 431 7.78 -19.92 -2.98
C ALA A 431 7.84 -18.55 -3.70
N LYS A 432 6.97 -17.62 -3.30
CA LYS A 432 6.97 -16.25 -3.83
C LYS A 432 8.25 -15.50 -3.49
N MET A 433 8.74 -15.61 -2.26
CA MET A 433 10.01 -15.00 -1.86
C MET A 433 11.20 -15.56 -2.65
N MET A 434 11.22 -16.85 -2.93
CA MET A 434 12.22 -17.44 -3.84
C MET A 434 12.10 -16.90 -5.26
N GLY A 435 10.87 -16.59 -5.72
CA GLY A 435 10.57 -16.04 -7.04
C GLY A 435 11.28 -14.74 -7.38
N PHE A 436 11.68 -13.93 -6.39
CA PHE A 436 12.50 -12.72 -6.59
C PHE A 436 13.96 -13.02 -6.98
N TYR A 437 14.43 -14.24 -6.77
CA TYR A 437 15.82 -14.62 -6.97
C TYR A 437 16.01 -15.70 -8.04
N THR A 438 14.97 -16.44 -8.37
CA THR A 438 14.97 -17.53 -9.36
C THR A 438 13.57 -17.66 -9.96
N LYS A 439 13.46 -18.30 -11.13
CA LYS A 439 12.15 -18.53 -11.74
C LYS A 439 11.39 -19.60 -10.95
N VAL A 440 10.22 -19.25 -10.44
CA VAL A 440 9.33 -20.14 -9.70
C VAL A 440 7.95 -20.07 -10.33
N GLU A 441 7.47 -21.18 -10.85
CA GLU A 441 6.13 -21.33 -11.39
C GLU A 441 5.30 -22.22 -10.46
N ARG A 442 4.05 -21.85 -10.24
CA ARG A 442 3.05 -22.63 -9.50
C ARG A 442 1.90 -22.96 -10.41
N THR A 443 1.52 -24.22 -10.38
CA THR A 443 0.28 -24.67 -10.98
C THR A 443 -0.62 -25.16 -9.85
N THR A 444 -1.82 -24.58 -9.72
CA THR A 444 -2.84 -25.07 -8.79
C THR A 444 -3.95 -25.71 -9.60
N SER A 445 -4.17 -26.99 -9.42
CA SER A 445 -5.36 -27.67 -9.90
C SER A 445 -5.98 -28.49 -8.78
N ASN A 446 -7.22 -28.18 -8.42
CA ASN A 446 -8.03 -28.95 -7.46
C ASN A 446 -7.39 -29.16 -6.07
N GLY A 447 -6.83 -28.07 -5.46
CA GLY A 447 -6.29 -28.12 -4.11
C GLY A 447 -4.88 -28.75 -3.99
N ARG A 448 -4.19 -28.99 -5.09
CA ARG A 448 -2.82 -29.52 -5.14
C ARG A 448 -1.85 -28.41 -5.52
N MET A 449 -0.70 -28.37 -4.86
CA MET A 449 0.34 -27.37 -5.13
C MET A 449 1.49 -28.04 -5.88
N ASP A 450 1.58 -27.78 -7.19
CA ASP A 450 2.74 -28.10 -7.99
C ASP A 450 3.67 -26.88 -8.04
N LEU A 451 4.95 -27.11 -7.89
CA LEU A 451 5.96 -26.07 -7.93
C LEU A 451 7.06 -26.46 -8.89
N THR A 452 7.38 -25.59 -9.84
CA THR A 452 8.56 -25.71 -10.68
C THR A 452 9.53 -24.59 -10.34
N ILE A 453 10.80 -24.94 -10.04
CA ILE A 453 11.86 -23.98 -9.75
C ILE A 453 12.95 -24.15 -10.81
N GLU A 454 13.27 -23.06 -11.52
CA GLU A 454 14.27 -23.05 -12.56
C GLU A 454 15.44 -22.16 -12.15
N THR A 455 16.64 -22.74 -12.17
CA THR A 455 17.92 -22.03 -12.03
C THR A 455 18.67 -22.06 -13.35
N LYS A 456 19.88 -21.51 -13.38
CA LYS A 456 20.73 -21.54 -14.58
C LYS A 456 21.06 -22.96 -15.04
N ASP A 457 21.37 -23.86 -14.09
CA ASP A 457 21.91 -25.18 -14.36
C ASP A 457 20.99 -26.33 -13.91
N TYR A 458 19.87 -26.02 -13.21
CA TYR A 458 18.98 -27.01 -12.61
C TYR A 458 17.51 -26.64 -12.77
N VAL A 459 16.66 -27.67 -12.90
CA VAL A 459 15.20 -27.58 -12.83
C VAL A 459 14.70 -28.53 -11.74
N TYR A 460 13.79 -28.07 -10.90
CA TYR A 460 13.17 -28.86 -9.83
C TYR A 460 11.67 -28.86 -10.03
N ILE A 461 11.06 -30.04 -10.06
CA ILE A 461 9.61 -30.24 -10.09
C ILE A 461 9.22 -30.80 -8.72
N VAL A 462 8.38 -30.08 -7.99
CA VAL A 462 8.00 -30.45 -6.62
C VAL A 462 6.48 -30.65 -6.58
N GLU A 463 6.05 -31.81 -6.13
CA GLU A 463 4.64 -32.15 -5.88
C GLU A 463 4.43 -32.39 -4.39
N PHE A 464 3.33 -31.87 -3.86
CA PHE A 464 2.98 -31.97 -2.45
C PHE A 464 1.77 -32.88 -2.22
N LYS A 465 1.82 -33.67 -1.17
CA LYS A 465 0.67 -34.39 -0.63
C LYS A 465 0.42 -33.97 0.82
N LEU A 466 -0.85 -33.87 1.16
CA LEU A 466 -1.31 -33.62 2.52
C LEU A 466 -1.84 -34.94 3.08
N ASP A 467 -1.28 -35.38 4.24
CA ASP A 467 -1.60 -36.69 4.86
C ASP A 467 -1.60 -37.87 3.88
N GLY A 468 -0.69 -37.83 2.89
CA GLY A 468 -0.48 -38.89 1.92
C GLY A 468 0.86 -39.57 2.08
N SER A 469 1.63 -39.66 0.98
CA SER A 469 3.04 -40.07 1.05
C SER A 469 3.89 -39.37 -0.02
N ALA A 470 5.18 -39.22 0.27
CA ALA A 470 6.14 -38.65 -0.68
C ALA A 470 6.27 -39.51 -1.96
N ASP A 471 6.11 -40.83 -1.83
CA ASP A 471 6.13 -41.76 -2.98
C ASP A 471 4.93 -41.54 -3.90
N VAL A 472 3.73 -41.32 -3.35
CA VAL A 472 2.52 -40.98 -4.14
C VAL A 472 2.67 -39.62 -4.83
N ALA A 473 3.29 -38.64 -4.17
CA ALA A 473 3.60 -37.36 -4.79
C ALA A 473 4.56 -37.53 -5.99
N LEU A 474 5.62 -38.28 -5.81
CA LEU A 474 6.59 -38.55 -6.86
C LEU A 474 5.98 -39.34 -8.03
N GLN A 475 5.15 -40.34 -7.73
CA GLN A 475 4.40 -41.10 -8.73
C GLN A 475 3.48 -40.19 -9.56
N GLN A 476 2.82 -39.21 -8.94
CA GLN A 476 1.97 -38.25 -9.65
C GLN A 476 2.77 -37.41 -10.65
N ILE A 477 3.98 -36.94 -10.31
CA ILE A 477 4.85 -36.21 -11.25
C ILE A 477 5.08 -37.07 -12.50
N ASN A 478 5.35 -38.36 -12.31
CA ASN A 478 5.62 -39.30 -13.40
C ASN A 478 4.36 -39.59 -14.24
N GLU A 479 3.23 -39.88 -13.61
CA GLU A 479 1.97 -40.21 -14.31
C GLU A 479 1.40 -39.03 -15.10
N LYS A 480 1.48 -37.82 -14.54
CA LYS A 480 1.02 -36.58 -15.20
C LYS A 480 2.02 -36.06 -16.24
N GLY A 481 3.27 -36.53 -16.17
CA GLY A 481 4.32 -36.15 -17.10
C GLY A 481 4.71 -34.67 -16.97
N TYR A 482 4.79 -34.15 -15.74
CA TYR A 482 5.20 -32.77 -15.48
C TYR A 482 6.63 -32.47 -15.91
N ASP A 483 7.45 -33.50 -16.11
CA ASP A 483 8.82 -33.43 -16.63
C ASP A 483 8.90 -33.29 -18.16
N LYS A 484 7.81 -33.58 -18.89
CA LYS A 484 7.79 -33.57 -20.36
C LYS A 484 8.30 -32.26 -20.99
N PRO A 485 7.93 -31.06 -20.48
CA PRO A 485 8.44 -29.81 -21.03
C PRO A 485 9.96 -29.66 -20.93
N PHE A 486 10.61 -30.40 -20.02
CA PHE A 486 12.02 -30.31 -19.72
C PHE A 486 12.86 -31.47 -20.23
N LEU A 487 12.25 -32.44 -20.97
CA LEU A 487 12.98 -33.60 -21.48
C LEU A 487 14.11 -33.25 -22.47
N MET A 488 13.96 -32.12 -23.19
CA MET A 488 14.99 -31.63 -24.12
C MET A 488 15.86 -30.52 -23.50
N ASP A 489 15.70 -30.26 -22.20
CA ASP A 489 16.47 -29.25 -21.48
C ASP A 489 17.88 -29.76 -21.16
N GLU A 490 18.89 -28.94 -21.35
CA GLU A 490 20.26 -29.29 -21.05
C GLU A 490 20.61 -29.23 -19.56
N ARG A 491 19.71 -28.63 -18.76
CA ARG A 491 19.85 -28.51 -17.30
C ARG A 491 19.58 -29.85 -16.60
N HIS A 492 20.14 -30.01 -15.41
CA HIS A 492 19.84 -31.14 -14.56
C HIS A 492 18.43 -31.04 -14.00
N LEU A 493 17.63 -32.09 -14.16
CA LEU A 493 16.24 -32.17 -13.72
C LEU A 493 16.12 -33.05 -12.47
N TYR A 494 15.45 -32.52 -11.44
CA TYR A 494 15.08 -33.27 -10.24
C TYR A 494 13.56 -33.26 -10.05
N LYS A 495 13.01 -34.42 -9.68
CA LYS A 495 11.61 -34.61 -9.25
C LYS A 495 11.61 -34.79 -7.74
N ILE A 496 10.76 -34.05 -7.03
CA ILE A 496 10.69 -34.07 -5.58
C ILE A 496 9.23 -34.29 -5.16
N GLY A 497 8.95 -35.46 -4.60
CA GLY A 497 7.67 -35.73 -3.94
C GLY A 497 7.79 -35.39 -2.46
N VAL A 498 6.84 -34.63 -1.92
CA VAL A 498 6.83 -34.15 -0.54
C VAL A 498 5.53 -34.56 0.13
N ASN A 499 5.60 -35.09 1.36
CA ASN A 499 4.43 -35.30 2.21
C ASN A 499 4.46 -34.31 3.37
N PHE A 500 3.31 -33.68 3.56
CA PHE A 500 3.03 -32.84 4.71
C PHE A 500 2.03 -33.56 5.63
N SER A 501 2.39 -33.71 6.90
CA SER A 501 1.50 -34.32 7.90
C SER A 501 0.76 -33.23 8.69
N LEU A 502 -0.57 -33.23 8.64
CA LEU A 502 -1.41 -32.35 9.45
C LEU A 502 -1.34 -32.71 10.93
N GLU A 503 -1.21 -34.01 11.24
CA GLU A 503 -1.06 -34.48 12.62
C GLU A 503 0.25 -33.97 13.25
N LYS A 504 1.37 -34.14 12.53
CA LYS A 504 2.71 -33.70 12.97
C LYS A 504 2.97 -32.21 12.70
N ARG A 505 2.15 -31.58 11.86
CA ARG A 505 2.27 -30.18 11.42
C ARG A 505 3.64 -29.83 10.83
N CYS A 506 4.21 -30.76 10.06
CA CYS A 506 5.51 -30.58 9.43
C CYS A 506 5.61 -31.38 8.13
N ILE A 507 6.64 -31.08 7.35
CA ILE A 507 7.08 -31.96 6.27
C ILE A 507 7.70 -33.19 6.94
N ASP A 508 7.03 -34.33 6.86
CA ASP A 508 7.47 -35.54 7.54
C ASP A 508 8.19 -36.53 6.63
N ALA A 509 8.07 -36.38 5.32
CA ALA A 509 8.79 -37.19 4.35
C ALA A 509 8.96 -36.47 3.01
N TRP A 510 10.07 -36.73 2.33
CA TRP A 510 10.27 -36.36 0.93
C TRP A 510 11.05 -37.46 0.19
N ARG A 511 10.89 -37.47 -1.16
CA ARG A 511 11.63 -38.33 -2.09
C ARG A 511 12.17 -37.49 -3.21
N ILE A 512 13.44 -37.69 -3.57
CA ILE A 512 14.10 -37.00 -4.65
C ILE A 512 14.57 -38.00 -5.69
N GLU A 513 14.21 -37.79 -6.93
CA GLU A 513 14.60 -38.60 -8.09
C GLU A 513 15.24 -37.71 -9.14
N PRO A 514 16.50 -37.97 -9.55
CA PRO A 514 17.07 -37.32 -10.72
C PRO A 514 16.35 -37.85 -11.97
N ALA A 515 15.90 -36.95 -12.84
CA ALA A 515 15.30 -37.34 -14.11
C ALA A 515 16.35 -37.30 -15.23
N PRO A 516 16.27 -38.21 -16.23
CA PRO A 516 17.14 -38.15 -17.37
C PRO A 516 16.93 -36.85 -18.15
N SER A 517 17.98 -36.07 -18.31
CA SER A 517 18.03 -34.91 -19.20
C SER A 517 19.07 -35.17 -20.31
N VAL A 518 18.89 -34.53 -21.46
CA VAL A 518 19.87 -34.69 -22.61
C VAL A 518 21.28 -34.33 -22.21
N GLY A 519 21.42 -33.39 -21.25
CA GLY A 519 22.73 -33.00 -20.70
C GLY A 519 23.47 -34.11 -19.90
N ALA A 520 22.74 -35.10 -19.38
CA ALA A 520 23.34 -36.21 -18.65
C ALA A 520 24.01 -37.26 -19.57
N TYR A 521 23.65 -37.32 -20.84
CA TYR A 521 24.18 -38.26 -21.81
C TYR A 521 25.50 -37.79 -22.49
N ASN A 522 25.81 -36.50 -22.45
CA ASN A 522 27.00 -35.92 -23.13
C ASN A 522 28.26 -35.81 -22.27
N LYS A 523 28.24 -36.35 -21.03
CA LYS A 523 29.42 -36.34 -20.11
C LYS A 523 29.88 -37.73 -19.67
N GLN A 524 29.64 -38.79 -20.48
CA GLN A 524 30.33 -40.07 -20.31
C GLN A 524 31.43 -40.25 -21.36
#